data_cb979ef4fac5d2343a8ddf271396c221
#
_entry.id   cb979ef4fac5d2343a8ddf271396c221
#
_cell.length_a   1.000
_cell.length_b   1.000
_cell.length_c   1.000
_cell.angle_alpha   90.00
_cell.angle_beta   90.00
_cell.angle_gamma   90.00
#
_symmetry.space_group_name_H-M   'P 1'
#
loop_
_entity.id
_entity.type
_entity.pdbx_description
1 polymer ?
#
loop_
_entity_poly.entity_id
_entity_poly.type
_entity_poly.pdbx_seq_one_letter_code
_entity_poly.pdbx_strand_id
1 'polypeptide(L)'
;MAFTAFSAAPTQEQAPRKKSRIALFLLLPGILYLALFFLVPLVSLVITSLQAPLDEFGEIGQYRTAFRWENYVEVIQSYGGHILRSFFYALLATVFALLFSYPLAYFIGVKARRWPLLQNLMLVLVIAPFFISFLLRTLAWKQLLSDESLIMTGLKALSLLGPDAHFAGTPVAVVFGLTYNFIPFMTLPLYSALERLDTRYLEAGNDLYARPFTVFRTVTIPLTLPGIVSGVLLTFIPAAGDYINASREFLGGTGTTMIGNVIESNFLATLNYPAAASLSIILMAVILVLVAAYVKRSGTEDLL
;
A
#
# COMPACT_ATOMS: atom_id res chain seq x y z
N MET A 1 -30.37 -50.82 -35.15
CA MET A 1 -31.30 -49.95 -34.40
C MET A 1 -31.13 -50.16 -32.94
N ALA A 2 -30.47 -49.26 -32.23
CA ALA A 2 -30.60 -49.09 -30.78
C ALA A 2 -30.07 -47.68 -30.45
N PHE A 3 -31.00 -46.74 -30.30
CA PHE A 3 -30.75 -45.40 -29.74
C PHE A 3 -30.66 -45.59 -28.22
N THR A 4 -29.48 -45.47 -27.64
CA THR A 4 -29.31 -45.36 -26.20
C THR A 4 -29.55 -43.91 -25.79
N ALA A 5 -30.58 -43.70 -24.98
CA ALA A 5 -30.96 -42.44 -24.40
C ALA A 5 -29.82 -41.85 -23.56
N PHE A 6 -29.45 -40.64 -23.87
CA PHE A 6 -28.62 -39.80 -23.00
C PHE A 6 -29.44 -39.52 -21.74
N SER A 7 -29.12 -40.17 -20.62
CA SER A 7 -29.69 -39.83 -19.34
C SER A 7 -29.04 -38.49 -18.88
N ALA A 8 -29.87 -37.46 -18.77
CA ALA A 8 -29.50 -36.21 -18.21
C ALA A 8 -28.93 -36.41 -16.78
N ALA A 9 -27.73 -35.88 -16.53
CA ALA A 9 -27.17 -35.87 -15.20
C ALA A 9 -28.14 -35.19 -14.22
N PRO A 10 -28.32 -35.74 -13.02
CA PRO A 10 -29.21 -35.09 -12.05
C PRO A 10 -28.67 -33.72 -11.71
N THR A 11 -29.50 -32.71 -11.92
CA THR A 11 -29.30 -31.35 -11.38
C THR A 11 -29.11 -31.48 -9.88
N GLN A 12 -27.91 -31.15 -9.39
CA GLN A 12 -27.67 -31.02 -7.95
C GLN A 12 -28.63 -29.92 -7.42
N GLU A 13 -29.73 -30.36 -6.83
CA GLU A 13 -30.54 -29.51 -5.99
C GLU A 13 -29.66 -28.89 -4.92
N GLN A 14 -29.42 -27.61 -5.02
CA GLN A 14 -28.77 -26.85 -3.95
C GLN A 14 -29.62 -26.97 -2.70
N ALA A 15 -29.20 -27.83 -1.78
CA ALA A 15 -29.84 -27.97 -0.48
C ALA A 15 -29.98 -26.58 0.18
N PRO A 16 -31.17 -26.24 0.70
CA PRO A 16 -31.39 -24.95 1.34
C PRO A 16 -30.36 -24.79 2.46
N ARG A 17 -29.50 -23.76 2.34
CA ARG A 17 -28.52 -23.38 3.38
C ARG A 17 -29.29 -23.03 4.66
N LYS A 18 -29.60 -24.02 5.50
CA LYS A 18 -30.02 -23.78 6.87
C LYS A 18 -28.90 -22.95 7.52
N LYS A 19 -29.20 -21.70 7.90
CA LYS A 19 -28.30 -20.86 8.69
C LYS A 19 -27.99 -21.64 9.98
N SER A 20 -26.90 -22.36 10.00
CA SER A 20 -26.53 -23.22 11.11
C SER A 20 -26.07 -22.32 12.26
N ARG A 21 -26.79 -22.33 13.38
CA ARG A 21 -26.39 -21.70 14.64
C ARG A 21 -25.01 -22.19 15.09
N ILE A 22 -24.64 -23.43 14.70
CA ILE A 22 -23.33 -24.02 14.94
C ILE A 22 -22.22 -23.25 14.22
N ALA A 23 -22.43 -22.85 12.97
CA ALA A 23 -21.48 -22.02 12.24
C ALA A 23 -21.27 -20.65 12.91
N LEU A 24 -22.34 -20.06 13.44
CA LEU A 24 -22.23 -18.80 14.21
C LEU A 24 -21.42 -19.00 15.51
N PHE A 25 -21.65 -20.09 16.24
CA PHE A 25 -20.90 -20.41 17.45
C PHE A 25 -19.42 -20.67 17.17
N LEU A 26 -19.07 -21.32 16.06
CA LEU A 26 -17.68 -21.55 15.66
C LEU A 26 -16.99 -20.25 15.23
N LEU A 27 -17.72 -19.30 14.64
CA LEU A 27 -17.18 -17.99 14.24
C LEU A 27 -17.13 -16.98 15.40
N LEU A 28 -17.90 -17.20 16.47
CA LEU A 28 -18.06 -16.27 17.57
C LEU A 28 -16.73 -15.85 18.24
N PRO A 29 -15.78 -16.74 18.53
CA PRO A 29 -14.48 -16.33 19.11
C PRO A 29 -13.71 -15.38 18.19
N GLY A 30 -13.69 -15.64 16.86
CA GLY A 30 -13.04 -14.78 15.89
C GLY A 30 -13.74 -13.43 15.72
N ILE A 31 -15.08 -13.43 15.67
CA ILE A 31 -15.87 -12.19 15.61
C ILE A 31 -15.68 -11.36 16.87
N LEU A 32 -15.69 -11.98 18.05
CA LEU A 32 -15.52 -11.30 19.33
C LEU A 32 -14.11 -10.69 19.42
N TYR A 33 -13.09 -11.42 18.98
CA TYR A 33 -11.74 -10.91 18.89
C TYR A 33 -11.64 -9.68 17.99
N LEU A 34 -12.19 -9.76 16.79
CA LEU A 34 -12.22 -8.63 15.85
C LEU A 34 -13.02 -7.44 16.39
N ALA A 35 -14.18 -7.69 17.01
CA ALA A 35 -14.96 -6.63 17.63
C ALA A 35 -14.17 -5.93 18.76
N LEU A 36 -13.53 -6.68 19.63
CA LEU A 36 -12.83 -6.13 20.77
C LEU A 36 -11.56 -5.37 20.34
N PHE A 37 -10.73 -5.94 19.48
CA PHE A 37 -9.42 -5.38 19.14
C PHE A 37 -9.44 -4.45 17.92
N PHE A 38 -10.49 -4.45 17.13
CA PHE A 38 -10.61 -3.57 15.98
C PHE A 38 -11.72 -2.53 16.15
N LEU A 39 -12.95 -2.97 16.48
CA LEU A 39 -14.09 -2.06 16.54
C LEU A 39 -14.04 -1.12 17.75
N VAL A 40 -13.60 -1.61 18.93
CA VAL A 40 -13.51 -0.78 20.13
C VAL A 40 -12.49 0.36 19.96
N PRO A 41 -11.24 0.13 19.49
CA PRO A 41 -10.32 1.22 19.18
C PRO A 41 -10.82 2.19 18.12
N LEU A 42 -11.51 1.69 17.08
CA LEU A 42 -12.10 2.53 16.05
C LEU A 42 -13.20 3.45 16.61
N VAL A 43 -14.08 2.92 17.46
CA VAL A 43 -15.11 3.72 18.14
C VAL A 43 -14.47 4.74 19.07
N SER A 44 -13.41 4.34 19.81
CA SER A 44 -12.64 5.27 20.65
C SER A 44 -12.03 6.41 19.83
N LEU A 45 -11.47 6.10 18.66
CA LEU A 45 -10.93 7.10 17.72
C LEU A 45 -12.01 8.08 17.26
N VAL A 46 -13.21 7.58 16.91
CA VAL A 46 -14.36 8.43 16.52
C VAL A 46 -14.81 9.33 17.70
N ILE A 47 -14.87 8.79 18.91
CA ILE A 47 -15.22 9.59 20.10
C ILE A 47 -14.16 10.68 20.33
N THR A 48 -12.87 10.31 20.25
CA THR A 48 -11.76 11.26 20.44
C THR A 48 -11.79 12.37 19.39
N SER A 49 -12.12 12.07 18.15
CA SER A 49 -12.17 13.09 17.07
C SER A 49 -13.24 14.16 17.29
N LEU A 50 -14.25 13.87 18.09
CA LEU A 50 -15.36 14.79 18.40
C LEU A 50 -15.19 15.52 19.73
N GLN A 51 -14.12 15.28 20.47
CA GLN A 51 -13.86 15.93 21.75
C GLN A 51 -13.57 17.44 21.58
N ALA A 52 -13.85 18.19 22.63
CA ALA A 52 -13.53 19.62 22.74
C ALA A 52 -12.48 19.84 23.85
N PRO A 53 -11.69 20.91 23.79
CA PRO A 53 -10.83 21.31 24.89
C PRO A 53 -11.62 21.45 26.20
N LEU A 54 -11.01 21.15 27.32
CA LEU A 54 -11.68 21.22 28.62
C LEU A 54 -12.08 22.64 28.95
N ASP A 55 -11.12 23.60 28.78
CA ASP A 55 -11.33 25.04 28.92
C ASP A 55 -10.46 25.81 27.92
N GLU A 56 -10.76 27.08 27.61
CA GLU A 56 -9.94 27.96 26.74
C GLU A 56 -8.50 28.15 27.25
N PHE A 57 -8.28 28.03 28.58
CA PHE A 57 -7.01 28.14 29.27
C PHE A 57 -6.59 26.83 29.95
N GLY A 58 -7.25 25.68 29.59
CA GLY A 58 -6.99 24.39 30.19
C GLY A 58 -5.60 23.84 29.88
N GLU A 59 -5.15 22.87 30.69
CA GLU A 59 -3.89 22.17 30.47
C GLU A 59 -3.86 21.49 29.10
N ILE A 60 -2.72 21.59 28.41
CA ILE A 60 -2.52 20.96 27.11
C ILE A 60 -2.76 19.43 27.24
N GLY A 61 -3.56 18.87 26.35
CA GLY A 61 -3.86 17.44 26.33
C GLY A 61 -5.09 17.02 27.13
N GLN A 62 -5.81 17.94 27.77
CA GLN A 62 -7.07 17.65 28.46
C GLN A 62 -8.28 17.98 27.58
N TYR A 63 -9.14 16.98 27.39
CA TYR A 63 -10.33 17.09 26.53
C TYR A 63 -11.56 16.55 27.24
N ARG A 64 -12.71 17.15 26.94
CA ARG A 64 -14.03 16.67 27.40
C ARG A 64 -14.79 15.99 26.27
N THR A 65 -15.61 15.03 26.63
CA THR A 65 -16.53 14.42 25.69
C THR A 65 -17.53 15.46 25.19
N ALA A 66 -17.54 15.69 23.89
CA ALA A 66 -18.41 16.66 23.20
C ALA A 66 -18.76 16.12 21.82
N PHE A 67 -19.61 16.82 21.10
CA PHE A 67 -19.90 16.54 19.70
C PHE A 67 -19.46 17.74 18.85
N ARG A 68 -18.11 17.89 18.70
CA ARG A 68 -17.51 18.99 17.96
C ARG A 68 -17.10 18.53 16.56
N TRP A 69 -18.03 18.62 15.61
CA TRP A 69 -17.77 18.26 14.20
C TRP A 69 -16.84 19.29 13.51
N GLU A 70 -16.72 20.50 14.06
CA GLU A 70 -15.85 21.58 13.59
C GLU A 70 -14.39 21.14 13.53
N ASN A 71 -13.96 20.19 14.37
CA ASN A 71 -12.61 19.62 14.33
C ASN A 71 -12.25 19.13 12.93
N TYR A 72 -13.19 18.52 12.20
CA TYR A 72 -12.96 18.04 10.84
C TYR A 72 -12.75 19.18 9.84
N VAL A 73 -13.50 20.27 9.98
CA VAL A 73 -13.37 21.46 9.12
C VAL A 73 -12.03 22.15 9.39
N GLU A 74 -11.70 22.35 10.66
CA GLU A 74 -10.45 22.96 11.10
C GLU A 74 -9.22 22.20 10.59
N VAL A 75 -9.19 20.86 10.70
CA VAL A 75 -8.05 20.09 10.22
C VAL A 75 -7.96 20.02 8.69
N ILE A 76 -9.08 20.04 7.97
CA ILE A 76 -9.07 20.11 6.51
C ILE A 76 -8.52 21.48 6.05
N GLN A 77 -8.95 22.57 6.68
CA GLN A 77 -8.47 23.91 6.36
C GLN A 77 -6.98 24.07 6.67
N SER A 78 -6.53 23.56 7.81
CA SER A 78 -5.15 23.71 8.27
C SER A 78 -4.19 22.74 7.56
N TYR A 79 -4.63 21.53 7.27
CA TYR A 79 -3.76 20.43 6.80
C TYR A 79 -4.13 19.85 5.44
N GLY A 80 -5.08 20.46 4.71
CA GLY A 80 -5.51 19.99 3.38
C GLY A 80 -4.37 19.81 2.37
N GLY A 81 -3.38 20.70 2.40
CA GLY A 81 -2.18 20.60 1.58
C GLY A 81 -1.33 19.35 1.89
N HIS A 82 -1.25 18.95 3.17
CA HIS A 82 -0.53 17.75 3.59
C HIS A 82 -1.27 16.48 3.19
N ILE A 83 -2.62 16.49 3.26
CA ILE A 83 -3.47 15.40 2.78
C ILE A 83 -3.21 15.16 1.29
N LEU A 84 -3.34 16.21 0.46
CA LEU A 84 -3.14 16.10 -0.98
C LEU A 84 -1.73 15.63 -1.33
N ARG A 85 -0.72 16.15 -0.65
CA ARG A 85 0.69 15.75 -0.82
C ARG A 85 0.90 14.27 -0.51
N SER A 86 0.31 13.75 0.57
CA SER A 86 0.42 12.35 0.96
C SER A 86 -0.12 11.43 -0.13
N PHE A 87 -1.31 11.70 -0.64
CA PHE A 87 -1.89 10.92 -1.72
C PHE A 87 -1.10 11.02 -3.02
N PHE A 88 -0.56 12.19 -3.33
CA PHE A 88 0.28 12.39 -4.51
C PHE A 88 1.59 11.62 -4.42
N TYR A 89 2.30 11.68 -3.28
CA TYR A 89 3.55 10.94 -3.09
C TYR A 89 3.31 9.43 -3.04
N ALA A 90 2.25 8.98 -2.38
CA ALA A 90 1.85 7.57 -2.39
C ALA A 90 1.53 7.07 -3.80
N LEU A 91 0.82 7.87 -4.60
CA LEU A 91 0.52 7.53 -5.99
C LEU A 91 1.81 7.41 -6.82
N LEU A 92 2.70 8.39 -6.75
CA LEU A 92 3.98 8.35 -7.45
C LEU A 92 4.82 7.15 -7.02
N ALA A 93 4.94 6.91 -5.71
CA ALA A 93 5.68 5.76 -5.18
C ALA A 93 5.08 4.43 -5.65
N THR A 94 3.74 4.32 -5.69
CA THR A 94 3.05 3.12 -6.18
C THR A 94 3.30 2.88 -7.67
N VAL A 95 3.26 3.95 -8.48
CA VAL A 95 3.56 3.87 -9.92
C VAL A 95 5.00 3.44 -10.15
N PHE A 96 5.96 4.04 -9.44
CA PHE A 96 7.38 3.64 -9.55
C PHE A 96 7.61 2.22 -9.01
N ALA A 97 6.99 1.86 -7.87
CA ALA A 97 7.06 0.50 -7.35
C ALA A 97 6.54 -0.51 -8.37
N LEU A 98 5.40 -0.24 -9.04
CA LEU A 98 4.86 -1.09 -10.11
C LEU A 98 5.82 -1.17 -11.30
N LEU A 99 6.38 -0.05 -11.73
CA LEU A 99 7.30 0.03 -12.86
C LEU A 99 8.57 -0.81 -12.63
N PHE A 100 9.12 -0.81 -11.43
CA PHE A 100 10.30 -1.61 -11.09
C PHE A 100 9.94 -3.06 -10.72
N SER A 101 8.86 -3.26 -9.99
CA SER A 101 8.47 -4.59 -9.51
C SER A 101 7.92 -5.48 -10.62
N TYR A 102 7.23 -4.93 -11.61
CA TYR A 102 6.65 -5.75 -12.67
C TYR A 102 7.71 -6.47 -13.53
N PRO A 103 8.74 -5.79 -14.06
CA PRO A 103 9.84 -6.47 -14.76
C PRO A 103 10.57 -7.49 -13.88
N LEU A 104 10.79 -7.16 -12.60
CA LEU A 104 11.43 -8.04 -11.63
C LEU A 104 10.58 -9.30 -11.40
N ALA A 105 9.30 -9.14 -11.09
CA ALA A 105 8.36 -10.24 -10.88
C ALA A 105 8.19 -11.08 -12.16
N TYR A 106 8.14 -10.47 -13.34
CA TYR A 106 8.08 -11.16 -14.63
C TYR A 106 9.34 -12.00 -14.87
N PHE A 107 10.51 -11.45 -14.57
CA PHE A 107 11.75 -12.21 -14.69
C PHE A 107 11.74 -13.42 -13.76
N ILE A 108 11.38 -13.24 -12.49
CA ILE A 108 11.35 -14.31 -11.49
C ILE A 108 10.27 -15.35 -11.83
N GLY A 109 9.03 -14.88 -12.09
CA GLY A 109 7.85 -15.75 -12.26
C GLY A 109 7.75 -16.44 -13.63
N VAL A 110 8.38 -15.90 -14.67
CA VAL A 110 8.28 -16.44 -16.04
C VAL A 110 9.63 -16.90 -16.57
N LYS A 111 10.64 -16.01 -16.56
CA LYS A 111 11.93 -16.31 -17.19
C LYS A 111 12.81 -17.23 -16.35
N ALA A 112 12.86 -17.02 -15.04
CA ALA A 112 13.71 -17.80 -14.14
C ALA A 112 13.15 -19.18 -13.79
N ARG A 113 11.89 -19.52 -14.17
CA ARG A 113 11.28 -20.84 -13.90
C ARG A 113 12.16 -22.01 -14.33
N ARG A 114 12.87 -21.88 -15.44
CA ARG A 114 13.80 -22.91 -15.95
C ARG A 114 15.07 -23.08 -15.11
N TRP A 115 15.32 -22.17 -14.15
CA TRP A 115 16.43 -22.21 -13.22
C TRP A 115 15.95 -22.06 -11.77
N PRO A 116 15.47 -23.15 -11.14
CA PRO A 116 14.84 -23.08 -9.81
C PRO A 116 15.72 -22.44 -8.73
N LEU A 117 17.04 -22.69 -8.79
CA LEU A 117 17.99 -22.09 -7.86
C LEU A 117 18.02 -20.56 -7.98
N LEU A 118 18.07 -20.06 -9.21
CA LEU A 118 18.07 -18.62 -9.48
C LEU A 118 16.74 -17.99 -9.07
N GLN A 119 15.61 -18.63 -9.38
CA GLN A 119 14.29 -18.18 -8.99
C GLN A 119 14.17 -18.04 -7.47
N ASN A 120 14.56 -19.08 -6.73
CA ASN A 120 14.52 -19.09 -5.27
C ASN A 120 15.46 -18.03 -4.68
N LEU A 121 16.68 -17.88 -5.21
CA LEU A 121 17.62 -16.87 -4.76
C LEU A 121 17.06 -15.44 -4.95
N MET A 122 16.46 -15.15 -6.10
CA MET A 122 15.85 -13.85 -6.36
C MET A 122 14.66 -13.58 -5.46
N LEU A 123 13.83 -14.59 -5.17
CA LEU A 123 12.73 -14.46 -4.21
C LEU A 123 13.25 -14.15 -2.81
N VAL A 124 14.30 -14.85 -2.37
CA VAL A 124 14.95 -14.57 -1.07
C VAL A 124 15.46 -13.13 -1.04
N LEU A 125 16.09 -12.63 -2.11
CA LEU A 125 16.56 -11.25 -2.19
C LEU A 125 15.42 -10.22 -2.14
N VAL A 126 14.26 -10.52 -2.72
CA VAL A 126 13.07 -9.65 -2.63
C VAL A 126 12.50 -9.64 -1.21
N ILE A 127 12.54 -10.79 -0.52
CA ILE A 127 11.99 -10.94 0.84
C ILE A 127 13.01 -10.47 1.91
N ALA A 128 14.30 -10.54 1.64
CA ALA A 128 15.37 -10.19 2.59
C ALA A 128 15.17 -8.82 3.28
N PRO A 129 14.71 -7.76 2.59
CA PRO A 129 14.44 -6.48 3.24
C PRO A 129 13.43 -6.53 4.39
N PHE A 130 12.51 -7.50 4.43
CA PHE A 130 11.57 -7.63 5.55
C PHE A 130 12.23 -8.02 6.88
N PHE A 131 13.41 -8.64 6.83
CA PHE A 131 14.18 -9.01 8.02
C PHE A 131 15.03 -7.86 8.57
N ILE A 132 15.06 -6.73 7.87
CA ILE A 132 15.76 -5.52 8.30
C ILE A 132 14.71 -4.49 8.73
N SER A 133 14.95 -3.82 9.85
CA SER A 133 14.05 -2.75 10.33
C SER A 133 13.80 -1.70 9.25
N PHE A 134 12.54 -1.30 9.11
CA PHE A 134 12.13 -0.24 8.19
C PHE A 134 12.87 1.08 8.46
N LEU A 135 12.99 1.46 9.73
CA LEU A 135 13.71 2.66 10.16
C LEU A 135 15.19 2.61 9.79
N LEU A 136 15.86 1.47 10.05
CA LEU A 136 17.28 1.32 9.73
C LEU A 136 17.55 1.39 8.22
N ARG A 137 16.68 0.82 7.39
CA ARG A 137 16.78 0.92 5.94
C ARG A 137 16.67 2.37 5.45
N THR A 138 15.69 3.10 5.99
CA THR A 138 15.47 4.50 5.62
C THR A 138 16.64 5.38 6.11
N LEU A 139 17.17 5.11 7.30
CA LEU A 139 18.35 5.79 7.82
C LEU A 139 19.61 5.50 6.97
N ALA A 140 19.81 4.26 6.55
CA ALA A 140 20.91 3.90 5.67
C ALA A 140 20.85 4.68 4.33
N TRP A 141 19.63 4.80 3.75
CA TRP A 141 19.44 5.62 2.56
C TRP A 141 19.72 7.10 2.80
N LYS A 142 19.30 7.64 3.96
CA LYS A 142 19.64 9.02 4.34
C LYS A 142 21.15 9.23 4.35
N GLN A 143 21.90 8.30 4.95
CA GLN A 143 23.37 8.38 5.00
C GLN A 143 24.01 8.26 3.62
N LEU A 144 23.53 7.31 2.79
CA LEU A 144 24.05 7.10 1.43
C LEU A 144 23.74 8.25 0.48
N LEU A 145 22.66 9.00 0.73
CA LEU A 145 22.21 10.13 -0.09
C LEU A 145 22.49 11.48 0.56
N SER A 146 23.26 11.50 1.67
CA SER A 146 23.75 12.75 2.28
C SER A 146 24.79 13.42 1.39
N ASP A 147 24.91 14.74 1.49
CA ASP A 147 25.79 15.53 0.63
C ASP A 147 27.27 15.14 0.71
N GLU A 148 27.69 14.63 1.87
CA GLU A 148 29.06 14.18 2.13
C GLU A 148 29.31 12.72 1.73
N SER A 149 28.29 12.01 1.27
CA SER A 149 28.41 10.61 0.89
C SER A 149 29.25 10.42 -0.38
N LEU A 150 29.91 9.27 -0.49
CA LEU A 150 30.68 8.90 -1.70
C LEU A 150 29.78 8.91 -2.96
N ILE A 151 28.52 8.51 -2.83
CA ILE A 151 27.55 8.48 -3.94
C ILE A 151 27.29 9.90 -4.42
N MET A 152 26.92 10.81 -3.53
CA MET A 152 26.61 12.20 -3.90
C MET A 152 27.82 12.95 -4.39
N THR A 153 28.97 12.75 -3.75
CA THR A 153 30.25 13.32 -4.21
C THR A 153 30.62 12.80 -5.60
N GLY A 154 30.46 11.51 -5.86
CA GLY A 154 30.69 10.92 -7.18
C GLY A 154 29.75 11.46 -8.26
N LEU A 155 28.45 11.62 -7.96
CA LEU A 155 27.46 12.17 -8.89
C LEU A 155 27.74 13.64 -9.21
N LYS A 156 28.17 14.43 -8.22
CA LYS A 156 28.59 15.83 -8.39
C LYS A 156 29.89 15.90 -9.24
N ALA A 157 30.85 15.02 -8.99
CA ALA A 157 32.11 14.96 -9.75
C ALA A 157 31.89 14.57 -11.22
N LEU A 158 30.89 13.72 -11.50
CA LEU A 158 30.47 13.34 -12.85
C LEU A 158 29.61 14.41 -13.54
N SER A 159 29.36 15.57 -12.90
CA SER A 159 28.48 16.63 -13.38
C SER A 159 27.04 16.18 -13.67
N LEU A 160 26.61 15.07 -13.07
CA LEU A 160 25.22 14.58 -13.14
C LEU A 160 24.31 15.35 -12.20
N LEU A 161 24.87 15.96 -11.15
CA LEU A 161 24.20 16.85 -10.23
C LEU A 161 24.96 18.17 -10.11
N GLY A 162 24.23 19.26 -9.92
CA GLY A 162 24.84 20.55 -9.65
C GLY A 162 25.64 20.54 -8.33
N PRO A 163 26.65 21.45 -8.16
CA PRO A 163 27.46 21.50 -6.94
C PRO A 163 26.64 21.66 -5.66
N ASP A 164 25.57 22.46 -5.74
CA ASP A 164 24.68 22.79 -4.62
C ASP A 164 23.43 21.90 -4.56
N ALA A 165 23.38 20.82 -5.34
CA ALA A 165 22.24 19.93 -5.33
C ALA A 165 22.23 19.09 -4.07
N HIS A 166 21.10 19.14 -3.37
CA HIS A 166 20.79 18.30 -2.20
C HIS A 166 19.72 17.30 -2.60
N PHE A 167 19.91 16.03 -2.24
CA PHE A 167 18.92 14.99 -2.49
C PHE A 167 18.00 14.81 -1.27
N ALA A 168 18.60 14.68 -0.07
CA ALA A 168 17.84 14.57 1.17
C ALA A 168 17.04 15.86 1.42
N GLY A 169 15.87 15.71 2.01
CA GLY A 169 14.95 16.84 2.26
C GLY A 169 14.07 17.24 1.07
N THR A 170 14.18 16.54 -0.05
CA THR A 170 13.40 16.82 -1.27
C THR A 170 12.22 15.87 -1.45
N PRO A 171 11.18 16.28 -2.23
CA PRO A 171 10.10 15.38 -2.63
C PRO A 171 10.58 14.10 -3.32
N VAL A 172 11.65 14.21 -4.10
CA VAL A 172 12.24 13.07 -4.82
C VAL A 172 12.81 12.04 -3.85
N ALA A 173 13.49 12.50 -2.79
CA ALA A 173 14.03 11.60 -1.77
C ALA A 173 12.92 10.85 -1.03
N VAL A 174 11.81 11.53 -0.69
CA VAL A 174 10.66 10.90 -0.04
C VAL A 174 10.01 9.86 -0.94
N VAL A 175 9.73 10.21 -2.20
CA VAL A 175 9.12 9.27 -3.17
C VAL A 175 10.06 8.09 -3.43
N PHE A 176 11.37 8.32 -3.52
CA PHE A 176 12.37 7.26 -3.64
C PHE A 176 12.34 6.31 -2.43
N GLY A 177 12.36 6.85 -1.21
CA GLY A 177 12.31 6.06 0.02
C GLY A 177 11.04 5.22 0.13
N LEU A 178 9.87 5.83 -0.17
CA LEU A 178 8.60 5.12 -0.25
C LEU A 178 8.64 4.00 -1.29
N THR A 179 9.10 4.31 -2.51
CA THR A 179 9.21 3.32 -3.59
C THR A 179 10.07 2.14 -3.16
N TYR A 180 11.29 2.40 -2.69
CA TYR A 180 12.22 1.36 -2.26
C TYR A 180 11.64 0.47 -1.14
N ASN A 181 11.07 1.10 -0.12
CA ASN A 181 10.53 0.37 1.03
C ASN A 181 9.33 -0.51 0.68
N PHE A 182 8.53 -0.12 -0.34
CA PHE A 182 7.33 -0.85 -0.74
C PHE A 182 7.49 -1.73 -1.98
N ILE A 183 8.67 -1.77 -2.65
CA ILE A 183 8.95 -2.71 -3.76
C ILE A 183 8.60 -4.17 -3.40
N PRO A 184 8.98 -4.73 -2.23
CA PRO A 184 8.63 -6.11 -1.92
C PRO A 184 7.12 -6.37 -1.83
N PHE A 185 6.35 -5.41 -1.31
CA PHE A 185 4.88 -5.49 -1.20
C PHE A 185 4.21 -5.48 -2.58
N MET A 186 4.80 -4.81 -3.56
CA MET A 186 4.34 -4.83 -4.95
C MET A 186 4.79 -6.11 -5.68
N THR A 187 6.05 -6.52 -5.46
CA THR A 187 6.66 -7.64 -6.22
C THR A 187 6.01 -8.98 -5.89
N LEU A 188 5.70 -9.27 -4.61
CA LEU A 188 5.21 -10.58 -4.20
C LEU A 188 3.84 -10.95 -4.78
N PRO A 189 2.81 -10.08 -4.76
CA PRO A 189 1.54 -10.38 -5.42
C PRO A 189 1.68 -10.51 -6.94
N LEU A 190 2.50 -9.66 -7.56
CA LEU A 190 2.80 -9.75 -9.00
C LEU A 190 3.48 -11.06 -9.34
N TYR A 191 4.49 -11.48 -8.56
CA TYR A 191 5.15 -12.76 -8.72
C TYR A 191 4.15 -13.92 -8.61
N SER A 192 3.31 -13.92 -7.57
CA SER A 192 2.31 -14.98 -7.36
C SER A 192 1.32 -15.09 -8.54
N ALA A 193 0.88 -13.97 -9.10
CA ALA A 193 0.01 -13.98 -10.28
C ALA A 193 0.75 -14.46 -11.53
N LEU A 194 2.00 -14.03 -11.74
CA LEU A 194 2.84 -14.42 -12.88
C LEU A 194 3.28 -15.87 -12.79
N GLU A 195 3.52 -16.40 -11.60
CA GLU A 195 3.87 -17.81 -11.40
C GLU A 195 2.71 -18.76 -11.74
N ARG A 196 1.48 -18.35 -11.49
CA ARG A 196 0.27 -19.12 -11.83
C ARG A 196 -0.09 -19.02 -13.31
N LEU A 197 0.52 -18.10 -14.06
CA LEU A 197 0.26 -17.93 -15.49
C LEU A 197 0.73 -19.17 -16.26
N ASP A 198 -0.19 -19.79 -17.03
CA ASP A 198 0.17 -20.88 -17.95
C ASP A 198 0.99 -20.30 -19.13
N THR A 199 2.23 -20.79 -19.27
CA THR A 199 3.15 -20.35 -20.31
C THR A 199 2.65 -20.62 -21.71
N ARG A 200 1.71 -21.58 -21.88
CA ARG A 200 1.08 -21.91 -23.18
C ARG A 200 0.39 -20.69 -23.80
N TYR A 201 -0.17 -19.79 -22.99
CA TYR A 201 -0.74 -18.55 -23.52
C TYR A 201 0.32 -17.64 -24.15
N LEU A 202 1.53 -17.63 -23.59
CA LEU A 202 2.65 -16.84 -24.12
C LEU A 202 3.20 -17.49 -25.40
N GLU A 203 3.27 -18.83 -25.42
CA GLU A 203 3.70 -19.62 -26.57
C GLU A 203 2.72 -19.46 -27.74
N ALA A 204 1.41 -19.58 -27.50
CA ALA A 204 0.38 -19.33 -28.51
C ALA A 204 0.47 -17.92 -29.12
N GLY A 205 0.79 -16.91 -28.30
CA GLY A 205 1.03 -15.57 -28.81
C GLY A 205 2.25 -15.50 -29.75
N ASN A 206 3.32 -16.23 -29.43
CA ASN A 206 4.50 -16.30 -30.28
C ASN A 206 4.23 -17.08 -31.58
N ASP A 207 3.45 -18.17 -31.52
CA ASP A 207 3.07 -18.95 -32.70
C ASP A 207 2.21 -18.16 -33.68
N LEU A 208 1.46 -17.18 -33.20
CA LEU A 208 0.73 -16.20 -34.00
C LEU A 208 1.61 -15.04 -34.52
N TYR A 209 2.93 -15.16 -34.42
CA TYR A 209 3.89 -14.12 -34.83
C TYR A 209 3.68 -12.76 -34.14
N ALA A 210 3.03 -12.73 -32.98
CA ALA A 210 2.82 -11.48 -32.24
C ALA A 210 4.14 -10.98 -31.65
N ARG A 211 4.37 -9.67 -31.72
CA ARG A 211 5.55 -9.06 -31.09
C ARG A 211 5.52 -9.27 -29.57
N PRO A 212 6.67 -9.46 -28.90
CA PRO A 212 6.72 -9.67 -27.45
C PRO A 212 5.96 -8.63 -26.63
N PHE A 213 6.03 -7.38 -27.04
CA PHE A 213 5.29 -6.28 -26.38
C PHE A 213 3.77 -6.42 -26.58
N THR A 214 3.32 -6.93 -27.71
CA THR A 214 1.89 -7.21 -27.96
C THR A 214 1.41 -8.31 -27.02
N VAL A 215 2.12 -9.43 -26.94
CA VAL A 215 1.80 -10.54 -26.02
C VAL A 215 1.79 -10.05 -24.56
N PHE A 216 2.78 -9.25 -24.19
CA PHE A 216 2.85 -8.65 -22.87
C PHE A 216 1.60 -7.80 -22.54
N ARG A 217 1.21 -6.89 -23.45
CA ARG A 217 0.08 -5.98 -23.22
C ARG A 217 -1.29 -6.66 -23.31
N THR A 218 -1.46 -7.62 -24.22
CA THR A 218 -2.78 -8.23 -24.52
C THR A 218 -3.04 -9.52 -23.80
N VAL A 219 -2.00 -10.21 -23.33
CA VAL A 219 -2.10 -11.51 -22.63
C VAL A 219 -1.61 -11.39 -21.20
N THR A 220 -0.34 -10.99 -21.01
CA THR A 220 0.28 -11.05 -19.70
C THR A 220 -0.37 -10.06 -18.71
N ILE A 221 -0.49 -8.77 -19.07
CA ILE A 221 -1.08 -7.77 -18.18
C ILE A 221 -2.52 -8.12 -17.79
N PRO A 222 -3.45 -8.44 -18.72
CA PRO A 222 -4.83 -8.79 -18.35
C PRO A 222 -4.92 -10.01 -17.44
N LEU A 223 -4.15 -11.07 -17.70
CA LEU A 223 -4.17 -12.28 -16.88
C LEU A 223 -3.52 -12.11 -15.51
N THR A 224 -2.64 -11.10 -15.34
CA THR A 224 -2.00 -10.78 -14.07
C THR A 224 -2.64 -9.58 -13.35
N LEU A 225 -3.76 -9.08 -13.87
CA LEU A 225 -4.46 -7.92 -13.29
C LEU A 225 -4.80 -8.10 -11.80
N PRO A 226 -5.25 -9.28 -11.30
CA PRO A 226 -5.47 -9.47 -9.87
C PRO A 226 -4.21 -9.26 -9.02
N GLY A 227 -3.04 -9.68 -9.52
CA GLY A 227 -1.75 -9.43 -8.87
C GLY A 227 -1.36 -7.96 -8.86
N ILE A 228 -1.64 -7.24 -9.97
CA ILE A 228 -1.42 -5.79 -10.05
C ILE A 228 -2.30 -5.07 -9.03
N VAL A 229 -3.60 -5.39 -8.99
CA VAL A 229 -4.55 -4.80 -8.04
C VAL A 229 -4.10 -5.01 -6.60
N SER A 230 -3.78 -6.24 -6.23
CA SER A 230 -3.31 -6.58 -4.89
C SER A 230 -2.01 -5.84 -4.54
N GLY A 231 -1.03 -5.81 -5.45
CA GLY A 231 0.24 -5.10 -5.24
C GLY A 231 0.06 -3.59 -5.07
N VAL A 232 -0.79 -2.98 -5.90
CA VAL A 232 -1.14 -1.55 -5.80
C VAL A 232 -1.76 -1.23 -4.43
N LEU A 233 -2.72 -2.03 -3.97
CA LEU A 233 -3.36 -1.82 -2.67
C LEU A 233 -2.37 -1.97 -1.52
N LEU A 234 -1.56 -3.03 -1.51
CA LEU A 234 -0.56 -3.29 -0.48
C LEU A 234 0.56 -2.24 -0.43
N THR A 235 0.79 -1.53 -1.52
CA THR A 235 1.78 -0.45 -1.60
C THR A 235 1.16 0.91 -1.28
N PHE A 236 0.03 1.24 -1.90
CA PHE A 236 -0.57 2.57 -1.82
C PHE A 236 -1.10 2.90 -0.43
N ILE A 237 -1.80 1.94 0.20
CA ILE A 237 -2.45 2.17 1.51
C ILE A 237 -1.44 2.58 2.58
N PRO A 238 -0.37 1.80 2.85
CA PRO A 238 0.60 2.19 3.86
C PRO A 238 1.46 3.39 3.43
N ALA A 239 1.75 3.56 2.13
CA ALA A 239 2.49 4.71 1.63
C ALA A 239 1.75 6.04 1.85
N ALA A 240 0.42 6.06 1.74
CA ALA A 240 -0.39 7.26 1.97
C ALA A 240 -0.36 7.74 3.43
N GLY A 241 -0.21 6.81 4.37
CA GLY A 241 -0.10 7.09 5.81
C GLY A 241 1.34 7.16 6.34
N ASP A 242 2.34 7.10 5.47
CA ASP A 242 3.74 7.09 5.90
C ASP A 242 4.12 8.38 6.65
N TYR A 243 4.82 8.21 7.76
CA TYR A 243 5.36 9.31 8.56
C TYR A 243 6.88 9.24 8.72
N ILE A 244 7.51 8.15 8.29
CA ILE A 244 8.94 7.91 8.48
C ILE A 244 9.74 8.51 7.32
N ASN A 245 9.45 8.12 6.06
CA ASN A 245 10.22 8.60 4.91
C ASN A 245 10.12 10.12 4.75
N ALA A 246 8.95 10.70 5.04
CA ALA A 246 8.71 12.14 4.93
C ALA A 246 9.19 12.95 6.15
N SER A 247 9.64 12.29 7.22
CA SER A 247 10.20 12.96 8.40
C SER A 247 11.54 13.60 8.09
N ARG A 248 11.81 14.76 8.72
CA ARG A 248 13.12 15.45 8.67
C ARG A 248 14.26 14.63 9.25
N GLU A 249 13.95 13.70 10.14
CA GLU A 249 14.93 12.79 10.72
C GLU A 249 15.43 11.77 9.71
N PHE A 250 14.70 11.57 8.60
CA PHE A 250 15.03 10.61 7.55
C PHE A 250 15.25 11.30 6.19
N LEU A 251 14.39 11.07 5.22
CA LEU A 251 14.57 11.54 3.84
C LEU A 251 13.81 12.86 3.55
N GLY A 252 12.88 13.24 4.43
CA GLY A 252 12.07 14.42 4.24
C GLY A 252 12.72 15.72 4.68
N GLY A 253 12.04 16.83 4.40
CA GLY A 253 12.39 18.19 4.75
C GLY A 253 11.17 19.02 5.18
N THR A 254 11.35 20.32 5.33
CA THR A 254 10.27 21.24 5.77
C THR A 254 9.06 21.26 4.82
N GLY A 255 9.32 21.08 3.51
CA GLY A 255 8.29 21.14 2.47
C GLY A 255 7.68 19.80 2.10
N THR A 256 8.14 18.67 2.66
CA THR A 256 7.74 17.32 2.25
C THR A 256 6.83 16.62 3.24
N THR A 257 6.48 17.26 4.34
CA THR A 257 5.65 16.72 5.43
C THR A 257 4.33 16.15 4.90
N MET A 258 4.05 14.89 5.21
CA MET A 258 2.84 14.16 4.85
C MET A 258 1.82 14.16 5.99
N ILE A 259 0.61 13.67 5.71
CA ILE A 259 -0.46 13.60 6.72
C ILE A 259 -0.05 12.72 7.92
N GLY A 260 0.70 11.63 7.69
CA GLY A 260 1.22 10.78 8.77
C GLY A 260 2.08 11.54 9.78
N ASN A 261 2.98 12.42 9.29
CA ASN A 261 3.78 13.28 10.17
C ASN A 261 2.93 14.28 10.95
N VAL A 262 1.87 14.81 10.34
CA VAL A 262 0.97 15.75 11.01
C VAL A 262 0.19 15.03 12.12
N ILE A 263 -0.30 13.81 11.86
CA ILE A 263 -0.97 12.98 12.86
C ILE A 263 -0.02 12.68 14.03
N GLU A 264 1.19 12.23 13.72
CA GLU A 264 2.23 11.95 14.73
C GLU A 264 2.53 13.18 15.59
N SER A 265 2.79 14.33 14.96
CA SER A 265 3.09 15.59 15.66
C SER A 265 1.93 16.04 16.53
N ASN A 266 0.69 15.97 16.05
CA ASN A 266 -0.49 16.30 16.85
C ASN A 266 -0.68 15.35 18.03
N PHE A 267 -0.35 14.07 17.85
CA PHE A 267 -0.50 13.08 18.91
C PHE A 267 0.61 13.13 19.95
N LEU A 268 1.89 13.22 19.53
CA LEU A 268 3.05 13.11 20.42
C LEU A 268 3.60 14.46 20.89
N ALA A 269 3.61 15.49 20.04
CA ALA A 269 4.27 16.75 20.36
C ALA A 269 3.29 17.80 20.89
N THR A 270 2.16 18.01 20.21
CA THR A 270 1.19 19.04 20.61
C THR A 270 0.08 18.50 21.50
N LEU A 271 0.00 17.17 21.68
CA LEU A 271 -1.04 16.47 22.46
C LEU A 271 -2.47 16.87 22.05
N ASN A 272 -2.64 17.26 20.78
CA ASN A 272 -3.94 17.60 20.20
C ASN A 272 -4.63 16.32 19.66
N TYR A 273 -5.12 15.49 20.58
CA TYR A 273 -5.74 14.22 20.25
C TYR A 273 -6.96 14.32 19.34
N PRO A 274 -7.88 15.32 19.48
CA PRO A 274 -9.00 15.48 18.57
C PRO A 274 -8.58 15.76 17.13
N ALA A 275 -7.56 16.58 16.92
CA ALA A 275 -7.03 16.87 15.59
C ALA A 275 -6.35 15.63 14.98
N ALA A 276 -5.52 14.92 15.77
CA ALA A 276 -4.88 13.67 15.31
C ALA A 276 -5.91 12.62 14.93
N ALA A 277 -6.96 12.44 15.76
CA ALA A 277 -8.03 11.48 15.51
C ALA A 277 -8.87 11.85 14.28
N SER A 278 -9.23 13.13 14.12
CA SER A 278 -9.97 13.62 12.96
C SER A 278 -9.19 13.42 11.66
N LEU A 279 -7.90 13.74 11.64
CA LEU A 279 -7.02 13.49 10.48
C LEU A 279 -6.90 12.00 10.16
N SER A 280 -6.80 11.14 11.16
CA SER A 280 -6.74 9.69 10.98
C SER A 280 -8.03 9.13 10.37
N ILE A 281 -9.20 9.63 10.80
CA ILE A 281 -10.50 9.24 10.24
C ILE A 281 -10.64 9.73 8.80
N ILE A 282 -10.23 10.97 8.50
CA ILE A 282 -10.23 11.50 7.13
C ILE A 282 -9.34 10.65 6.23
N LEU A 283 -8.10 10.36 6.68
CA LEU A 283 -7.18 9.51 5.93
C LEU A 283 -7.80 8.14 5.63
N MET A 284 -8.35 7.48 6.66
CA MET A 284 -9.01 6.18 6.53
C MET A 284 -10.20 6.25 5.56
N ALA A 285 -11.06 7.26 5.69
CA ALA A 285 -12.24 7.41 4.83
C ALA A 285 -11.85 7.61 3.37
N VAL A 286 -10.86 8.47 3.09
CA VAL A 286 -10.39 8.73 1.72
C VAL A 286 -9.76 7.47 1.14
N ILE A 287 -8.91 6.75 1.91
CA ILE A 287 -8.34 5.47 1.46
C ILE A 287 -9.45 4.46 1.13
N LEU A 288 -10.43 4.29 2.01
CA LEU A 288 -11.55 3.34 1.77
C LEU A 288 -12.33 3.68 0.50
N VAL A 289 -12.61 4.97 0.26
CA VAL A 289 -13.30 5.42 -0.96
C VAL A 289 -12.45 5.14 -2.21
N LEU A 290 -11.15 5.46 -2.17
CA LEU A 290 -10.24 5.22 -3.29
C LEU A 290 -10.08 3.73 -3.58
N VAL A 291 -9.93 2.90 -2.54
CA VAL A 291 -9.83 1.44 -2.66
C VAL A 291 -11.11 0.85 -3.23
N ALA A 292 -12.28 1.23 -2.71
CA ALA A 292 -13.56 0.78 -3.22
C ALA A 292 -13.77 1.15 -4.70
N ALA A 293 -13.42 2.39 -5.07
CA ALA A 293 -13.50 2.86 -6.46
C ALA A 293 -12.53 2.08 -7.38
N TYR A 294 -11.31 1.79 -6.89
CA TYR A 294 -10.30 1.07 -7.64
C TYR A 294 -10.70 -0.39 -7.87
N VAL A 295 -11.11 -1.11 -6.82
CA VAL A 295 -11.58 -2.50 -6.90
C VAL A 295 -12.79 -2.63 -7.83
N LYS A 296 -13.78 -1.73 -7.71
CA LYS A 296 -14.95 -1.72 -8.59
C LYS A 296 -14.58 -1.53 -10.07
N ARG A 297 -13.57 -0.70 -10.38
CA ARG A 297 -13.13 -0.47 -11.76
C ARG A 297 -12.26 -1.60 -12.32
N SER A 298 -11.52 -2.30 -11.48
CA SER A 298 -10.62 -3.38 -11.91
C SER A 298 -11.37 -4.65 -12.31
N GLY A 299 -12.68 -4.73 -12.14
CA GLY A 299 -13.49 -5.92 -12.50
C GLY A 299 -13.16 -7.15 -11.66
N THR A 300 -12.49 -6.97 -10.53
CA THR A 300 -12.10 -8.06 -9.61
C THR A 300 -13.20 -8.31 -8.58
N GLU A 301 -14.45 -8.45 -9.03
CA GLU A 301 -15.58 -8.79 -8.14
C GLU A 301 -15.39 -10.16 -7.44
N ASP A 302 -14.50 -10.99 -7.95
CA ASP A 302 -14.16 -12.30 -7.36
C ASP A 302 -13.19 -12.22 -6.16
N LEU A 303 -12.75 -11.04 -5.74
CA LEU A 303 -11.84 -10.84 -4.60
C LEU A 303 -12.56 -10.44 -3.30
N LEU A 304 -13.87 -10.31 -3.33
CA LEU A 304 -14.76 -10.07 -2.19
C LEU A 304 -15.70 -11.25 -1.99
#